data_3017846b65da57a94da9ee028413dbbc
#
_entry.id   3017846b65da57a94da9ee028413dbbc
#
_cell.length_a   1.000
_cell.length_b   1.000
_cell.length_c   1.000
_cell.angle_alpha   90.00
_cell.angle_beta   90.00
_cell.angle_gamma   90.00
#
_symmetry.space_group_name_H-M   'P 1'
#
loop_
_entity.id
_entity.type
_entity.pdbx_description
1 polymer ?
#
loop_
_entity_poly.entity_id
_entity_poly.type
_entity_poly.pdbx_seq_one_letter_code
_entity_poly.pdbx_strand_id
1 'polypeptide(L)'
;AQSDVVFLHCNLTPENEKMINKANIAKMKDGAILINNSRGQLIDEQDVTDALKSGKLAAAGLDVVYTEPIRADNPLLTAPNCIITPHMSWGAKEARQRIMDCTADNIRAYLDGAPIHVVNP
;
A
#
# COMPACT_ATOMS: atom_id res chain seq x y z
N ALA A 1 -14.11 -11.20 -6.11
CA ALA A 1 -15.36 -11.14 -6.85
C ALA A 1 -16.59 -10.80 -5.98
N GLN A 2 -16.47 -10.74 -4.64
CA GLN A 2 -17.63 -10.48 -3.76
C GLN A 2 -17.50 -9.17 -2.95
N SER A 3 -16.31 -8.59 -2.90
CA SER A 3 -16.01 -7.43 -2.05
C SER A 3 -16.32 -6.12 -2.76
N ASP A 4 -16.92 -5.18 -2.04
CA ASP A 4 -17.15 -3.81 -2.49
C ASP A 4 -15.90 -2.94 -2.31
N VAL A 5 -15.08 -3.27 -1.31
CA VAL A 5 -13.80 -2.61 -1.03
C VAL A 5 -12.72 -3.67 -0.90
N VAL A 6 -11.60 -3.46 -1.59
CA VAL A 6 -10.40 -4.28 -1.50
C VAL A 6 -9.30 -3.45 -0.85
N PHE A 7 -8.81 -3.89 0.30
CA PHE A 7 -7.78 -3.21 1.06
C PHE A 7 -6.51 -4.08 1.09
N LEU A 8 -5.37 -3.54 0.68
CA LEU A 8 -4.11 -4.26 0.66
C LEU A 8 -3.35 -4.06 1.97
N HIS A 9 -3.11 -5.16 2.68
CA HIS A 9 -2.38 -5.22 3.96
C HIS A 9 -1.37 -6.36 3.96
N CYS A 10 -0.60 -6.52 2.89
CA CYS A 10 0.40 -7.57 2.78
C CYS A 10 1.80 -7.02 2.51
N ASN A 11 2.81 -7.80 2.84
CA ASN A 11 4.17 -7.51 2.45
C ASN A 11 4.32 -7.65 0.93
N LEU A 12 5.24 -6.89 0.34
CA LEU A 12 5.67 -7.12 -1.03
C LEU A 12 6.62 -8.32 -1.07
N THR A 13 6.37 -9.22 -1.99
CA THR A 13 7.25 -10.35 -2.34
C THR A 13 7.33 -10.46 -3.87
N PRO A 14 8.32 -11.17 -4.43
CA PRO A 14 8.39 -11.38 -5.87
C PRO A 14 7.11 -12.01 -6.47
N GLU A 15 6.43 -12.85 -5.70
CA GLU A 15 5.24 -13.58 -6.15
C GLU A 15 3.98 -12.72 -6.21
N ASN A 16 3.92 -11.62 -5.45
CA ASN A 16 2.75 -10.75 -5.40
C ASN A 16 2.96 -9.36 -6.03
N GLU A 17 4.13 -9.13 -6.63
CA GLU A 17 4.35 -7.92 -7.41
C GLU A 17 3.30 -7.81 -8.51
N LYS A 18 2.69 -6.61 -8.64
CA LYS A 18 1.59 -6.35 -9.57
C LYS A 18 0.43 -7.35 -9.47
N MET A 19 0.16 -7.85 -8.27
CA MET A 19 -0.99 -8.76 -8.07
C MET A 19 -2.33 -8.08 -8.40
N ILE A 20 -2.43 -6.77 -8.26
CA ILE A 20 -3.57 -5.98 -8.72
C ILE A 20 -3.27 -5.48 -10.12
N ASN A 21 -3.61 -6.29 -11.11
CA ASN A 21 -3.45 -6.05 -12.53
C ASN A 21 -4.80 -6.21 -13.24
N LYS A 22 -4.82 -5.95 -14.55
CA LYS A 22 -6.02 -6.02 -15.39
C LYS A 22 -6.80 -7.34 -15.22
N ALA A 23 -6.10 -8.47 -15.20
CA ALA A 23 -6.74 -9.79 -15.08
C ALA A 23 -7.41 -9.99 -13.73
N ASN A 24 -6.82 -9.52 -12.64
CA ASN A 24 -7.38 -9.64 -11.31
C ASN A 24 -8.42 -8.54 -11.02
N ILE A 25 -8.26 -7.33 -11.55
CA ILE A 25 -9.29 -6.28 -11.51
C ILE A 25 -10.55 -6.73 -12.23
N ALA A 26 -10.43 -7.42 -13.35
CA ALA A 26 -11.59 -7.95 -14.09
C ALA A 26 -12.46 -8.90 -13.24
N LYS A 27 -11.88 -9.59 -12.26
CA LYS A 27 -12.59 -10.49 -11.33
C LYS A 27 -13.28 -9.76 -10.17
N MET A 28 -12.97 -8.48 -9.93
CA MET A 28 -13.60 -7.68 -8.90
C MET A 28 -15.02 -7.30 -9.29
N LYS A 29 -15.83 -6.86 -8.32
CA LYS A 29 -17.14 -6.27 -8.61
C LYS A 29 -16.98 -5.01 -9.45
N ASP A 30 -17.93 -4.73 -10.32
CA ASP A 30 -18.03 -3.44 -10.99
C ASP A 30 -18.28 -2.36 -9.92
N GLY A 31 -17.56 -1.26 -10.00
CA GLY A 31 -17.62 -0.20 -9.01
C GLY A 31 -16.92 -0.50 -7.68
N ALA A 32 -16.07 -1.51 -7.59
CA ALA A 32 -15.27 -1.75 -6.39
C ALA A 32 -14.30 -0.60 -6.11
N ILE A 33 -13.98 -0.42 -4.83
CA ILE A 33 -12.99 0.56 -4.35
C ILE A 33 -11.70 -0.18 -4.00
N LEU A 34 -10.56 0.35 -4.46
CA LEU A 34 -9.24 -0.17 -4.13
C LEU A 34 -8.53 0.75 -3.13
N ILE A 35 -8.03 0.17 -2.04
CA ILE A 35 -7.19 0.89 -1.07
C ILE A 35 -5.82 0.20 -0.97
N ASN A 36 -4.75 0.97 -1.13
CA ASN A 36 -3.39 0.49 -0.96
C ASN A 36 -2.57 1.44 -0.06
N ASN A 37 -2.27 1.01 1.14
CA ASN A 37 -1.35 1.67 2.06
C ASN A 37 -0.19 0.74 2.48
N SER A 38 0.10 -0.26 1.66
CA SER A 38 1.16 -1.25 1.92
C SER A 38 2.41 -0.94 1.08
N ARG A 39 2.42 -1.35 -0.19
CA ARG A 39 3.52 -1.10 -1.13
C ARG A 39 2.96 -0.81 -2.53
N GLY A 40 3.53 0.19 -3.21
CA GLY A 40 3.09 0.60 -4.54
C GLY A 40 3.23 -0.50 -5.59
N GLN A 41 4.26 -1.32 -5.48
CA GLN A 41 4.53 -2.42 -6.41
C GLN A 41 3.49 -3.55 -6.38
N LEU A 42 2.59 -3.58 -5.40
CA LEU A 42 1.47 -4.54 -5.38
C LEU A 42 0.45 -4.32 -6.49
N ILE A 43 0.43 -3.13 -7.07
CA ILE A 43 -0.51 -2.77 -8.15
C ILE A 43 0.24 -2.50 -9.46
N ASP A 44 -0.41 -2.77 -10.58
CA ASP A 44 -0.04 -2.19 -11.86
C ASP A 44 -0.75 -0.85 -12.01
N GLU A 45 0.01 0.25 -11.98
CA GLU A 45 -0.53 1.61 -11.94
C GLU A 45 -1.30 1.98 -13.22
N GLN A 46 -0.86 1.44 -14.38
CA GLN A 46 -1.56 1.67 -15.64
C GLN A 46 -2.89 0.93 -15.67
N ASP A 47 -2.91 -0.33 -15.25
CA ASP A 47 -4.13 -1.14 -15.21
C ASP A 47 -5.16 -0.58 -14.24
N VAL A 48 -4.72 -0.07 -13.08
CA VAL A 48 -5.58 0.62 -12.11
C VAL A 48 -6.14 1.92 -12.71
N THR A 49 -5.29 2.70 -13.38
CA THR A 49 -5.71 3.92 -14.06
C THR A 49 -6.78 3.65 -15.13
N ASP A 50 -6.58 2.64 -15.94
CA ASP A 50 -7.53 2.24 -16.99
C ASP A 50 -8.85 1.73 -16.40
N ALA A 51 -8.78 1.00 -15.29
CA ALA A 51 -9.95 0.54 -14.56
C ALA A 51 -10.76 1.69 -13.94
N LEU A 52 -10.11 2.73 -13.43
CA LEU A 52 -10.77 3.94 -12.94
C LEU A 52 -11.43 4.72 -14.10
N LYS A 53 -10.73 4.89 -15.21
CA LYS A 53 -11.24 5.56 -16.43
C LYS A 53 -12.46 4.85 -17.02
N SER A 54 -12.46 3.52 -16.99
CA SER A 54 -13.59 2.72 -17.51
C SER A 54 -14.75 2.58 -16.53
N GLY A 55 -14.60 2.99 -15.26
CA GLY A 55 -15.59 2.78 -14.22
C GLY A 55 -15.62 1.36 -13.64
N LYS A 56 -14.71 0.49 -14.07
CA LYS A 56 -14.55 -0.85 -13.46
C LYS A 56 -14.21 -0.76 -11.97
N LEU A 57 -13.34 0.19 -11.61
CA LEU A 57 -13.16 0.65 -10.24
C LEU A 57 -13.86 2.00 -10.07
N ALA A 58 -14.64 2.15 -9.00
CA ALA A 58 -15.30 3.40 -8.68
C ALA A 58 -14.33 4.46 -8.14
N ALA A 59 -13.37 4.02 -7.33
CA ALA A 59 -12.36 4.89 -6.73
C ALA A 59 -11.12 4.11 -6.29
N ALA A 60 -10.01 4.83 -6.09
CA ALA A 60 -8.82 4.32 -5.44
C ALA A 60 -8.27 5.31 -4.39
N GLY A 61 -7.84 4.78 -3.24
CA GLY A 61 -7.09 5.50 -2.21
C GLY A 61 -5.71 4.87 -2.07
N LEU A 62 -4.66 5.60 -2.45
CA LEU A 62 -3.30 5.09 -2.56
C LEU A 62 -2.36 5.93 -1.71
N ASP A 63 -1.81 5.35 -0.65
CA ASP A 63 -0.78 6.02 0.17
C ASP A 63 0.64 5.73 -0.33
N VAL A 64 0.76 4.82 -1.29
CA VAL A 64 2.02 4.34 -1.86
C VAL A 64 1.92 4.24 -3.38
N VAL A 65 3.04 4.48 -4.06
CA VAL A 65 3.18 4.36 -5.51
C VAL A 65 4.42 3.54 -5.86
N TYR A 66 4.49 3.05 -7.09
CA TYR A 66 5.57 2.16 -7.53
C TYR A 66 6.96 2.76 -7.32
N THR A 67 7.13 4.04 -7.67
CA THR A 67 8.36 4.81 -7.47
C THR A 67 8.07 6.02 -6.59
N GLU A 68 8.74 6.11 -5.47
CA GLU A 68 8.62 7.23 -4.53
C GLU A 68 9.92 8.06 -4.49
N PRO A 69 9.85 9.40 -4.59
CA PRO A 69 8.63 10.23 -4.78
C PRO A 69 7.92 9.93 -6.12
N ILE A 70 6.60 10.21 -6.17
CA ILE A 70 5.80 9.99 -7.38
C ILE A 70 6.38 10.76 -8.57
N ARG A 71 6.50 10.10 -9.71
CA ARG A 71 6.99 10.71 -10.94
C ARG A 71 5.91 11.56 -11.60
N ALA A 72 6.31 12.64 -12.28
CA ALA A 72 5.38 13.53 -12.96
C ALA A 72 4.60 12.85 -14.13
N ASP A 73 5.15 11.77 -14.67
CA ASP A 73 4.56 10.97 -15.74
C ASP A 73 3.73 9.78 -15.23
N ASN A 74 3.51 9.67 -13.91
CA ASN A 74 2.74 8.57 -13.32
C ASN A 74 1.27 8.62 -13.80
N PRO A 75 0.74 7.53 -14.37
CA PRO A 75 -0.62 7.52 -14.93
C PRO A 75 -1.72 7.79 -13.89
N LEU A 76 -1.50 7.46 -12.63
CA LEU A 76 -2.45 7.68 -11.54
C LEU A 76 -2.76 9.16 -11.32
N LEU A 77 -1.85 10.08 -11.67
CA LEU A 77 -2.06 11.53 -11.54
C LEU A 77 -3.21 12.05 -12.44
N THR A 78 -3.56 11.32 -13.49
CA THR A 78 -4.64 11.67 -14.42
C THR A 78 -5.86 10.77 -14.27
N ALA A 79 -5.83 9.84 -13.31
CA ALA A 79 -6.94 8.91 -13.08
C ALA A 79 -8.09 9.61 -12.33
N PRO A 80 -9.34 9.44 -12.76
CA PRO A 80 -10.48 9.96 -12.03
C PRO A 80 -10.66 9.23 -10.69
N ASN A 81 -11.20 9.91 -9.69
CA ASN A 81 -11.52 9.34 -8.38
C ASN A 81 -10.35 8.62 -7.70
N CYS A 82 -9.12 9.09 -7.95
CA CYS A 82 -7.91 8.57 -7.34
C CYS A 82 -7.37 9.59 -6.33
N ILE A 83 -7.29 9.18 -5.06
CA ILE A 83 -6.68 9.98 -4.00
C ILE A 83 -5.30 9.38 -3.71
N ILE A 84 -4.26 10.21 -3.78
CA ILE A 84 -2.89 9.81 -3.49
C ILE A 84 -2.38 10.61 -2.30
N THR A 85 -1.81 9.94 -1.31
CA THR A 85 -1.17 10.55 -0.14
C THR A 85 0.32 10.17 -0.10
N PRO A 86 1.20 10.99 0.51
CA PRO A 86 2.64 10.83 0.39
C PRO A 86 3.22 9.84 1.41
N HIS A 87 2.78 8.57 1.38
CA HIS A 87 3.25 7.47 2.22
C HIS A 87 3.23 7.85 3.70
N MET A 88 2.06 8.27 4.19
CA MET A 88 1.89 8.84 5.52
C MET A 88 0.92 8.06 6.43
N SER A 89 0.48 6.86 6.04
CA SER A 89 -0.45 6.04 6.84
C SER A 89 0.11 5.66 8.23
N TRP A 90 1.43 5.72 8.41
CA TRP A 90 2.13 5.55 9.69
C TRP A 90 2.11 6.82 10.56
N GLY A 91 1.69 7.97 10.05
CA GLY A 91 1.94 9.31 10.60
C GLY A 91 1.14 9.69 11.85
N ALA A 92 0.22 8.84 12.33
CA ALA A 92 -0.53 9.09 13.55
C ALA A 92 0.41 9.26 14.75
N LYS A 93 0.12 10.24 15.63
CA LYS A 93 0.95 10.54 16.79
C LYS A 93 1.19 9.29 17.66
N GLU A 94 0.14 8.53 17.89
CA GLU A 94 0.17 7.33 18.72
C GLU A 94 1.00 6.21 18.08
N ALA A 95 0.94 6.06 16.76
CA ALA A 95 1.75 5.09 16.02
C ALA A 95 3.24 5.45 16.08
N ARG A 96 3.56 6.73 15.92
CA ARG A 96 4.93 7.25 16.03
C ARG A 96 5.49 7.07 17.43
N GLN A 97 4.68 7.35 18.46
CA GLN A 97 5.10 7.15 19.84
C GLN A 97 5.43 5.68 20.12
N ARG A 98 4.52 4.76 19.70
CA ARG A 98 4.75 3.31 19.90
C ARG A 98 6.03 2.80 19.21
N ILE A 99 6.35 3.29 18.01
CA ILE A 99 7.57 2.85 17.34
C ILE A 99 8.83 3.38 18.02
N MET A 100 8.78 4.60 18.55
CA MET A 100 9.89 5.17 19.33
C MET A 100 10.12 4.39 20.63
N ASP A 101 9.05 4.06 21.36
CA ASP A 101 9.13 3.29 22.59
C ASP A 101 9.68 1.88 22.32
N CYS A 102 9.14 1.20 21.29
CA CYS A 102 9.64 -0.12 20.87
C CYS A 102 11.12 -0.08 20.46
N THR A 103 11.55 0.97 19.77
CA THR A 103 12.95 1.14 19.38
C THR A 103 13.85 1.29 20.60
N ALA A 104 13.45 2.10 21.58
CA ALA A 104 14.20 2.27 22.82
C ALA A 104 14.30 0.96 23.61
N ASP A 105 13.22 0.19 23.69
CA ASP A 105 13.19 -1.10 24.36
C ASP A 105 14.08 -2.13 23.66
N ASN A 106 14.07 -2.16 22.33
CA ASN A 106 14.95 -3.05 21.54
C ASN A 106 16.44 -2.72 21.80
N ILE A 107 16.80 -1.44 21.86
CA ILE A 107 18.18 -1.02 22.13
C ILE A 107 18.58 -1.44 23.56
N ARG A 108 17.74 -1.21 24.57
CA ARG A 108 18.02 -1.65 25.95
C ARG A 108 18.23 -3.15 26.02
N ALA A 109 17.29 -3.93 25.47
CA ALA A 109 17.37 -5.38 25.48
C ALA A 109 18.62 -5.91 24.75
N TYR A 110 19.03 -5.27 23.67
CA TYR A 110 20.28 -5.59 22.99
C TYR A 110 21.52 -5.33 23.87
N LEU A 111 21.58 -4.16 24.54
CA LEU A 111 22.68 -3.79 25.44
C LEU A 111 22.75 -4.71 26.66
N ASP A 112 21.61 -5.20 27.15
CA ASP A 112 21.51 -6.13 28.29
C ASP A 112 21.83 -7.59 27.87
N GLY A 113 22.16 -7.83 26.61
CA GLY A 113 22.50 -9.15 26.08
C GLY A 113 21.29 -10.10 25.90
N ALA A 114 20.07 -9.56 25.98
CA ALA A 114 18.81 -10.30 25.82
C ALA A 114 17.93 -9.66 24.72
N PRO A 115 18.36 -9.69 23.44
CA PRO A 115 17.65 -9.00 22.37
C PRO A 115 16.22 -9.53 22.20
N ILE A 116 15.27 -8.60 21.95
CA ILE A 116 13.86 -8.88 21.70
C ILE A 116 13.49 -8.51 20.27
N HIS A 117 12.38 -9.05 19.76
CA HIS A 117 11.87 -8.79 18.40
C HIS A 117 12.88 -9.07 17.28
N VAL A 118 13.73 -10.09 17.48
CA VAL A 118 14.73 -10.49 16.48
C VAL A 118 14.02 -11.15 15.29
N VAL A 119 14.19 -10.58 14.10
CA VAL A 119 13.51 -11.04 12.87
C VAL A 119 14.43 -11.87 11.96
N ASN A 120 15.75 -11.85 12.23
CA ASN A 120 16.79 -12.59 11.50
C ASN A 120 17.80 -13.15 12.52
N PRO A 121 17.41 -14.20 13.26
CA PRO A 121 18.25 -14.83 14.28
C PRO A 121 19.50 -15.51 13.69
#